data_f0dbf71d1ca082c44d1d2b2cd96691a4
#
_entry.id   f0dbf71d1ca082c44d1d2b2cd96691a4
#
_cell.length_a   1.000
_cell.length_b   1.000
_cell.length_c   1.000
_cell.angle_alpha   90.00
_cell.angle_beta   90.00
_cell.angle_gamma   90.00
#
_symmetry.space_group_name_H-M   'P 1'
#
loop_
_entity.id
_entity.type
_entity.pdbx_description
1 polymer ?
#
loop_
_entity_poly.entity_id
_entity_poly.type
_entity_poly.pdbx_seq_one_letter_code
_entity_poly.pdbx_strand_id
1 'polypeptide(L)'
;AVTVDSSVINYPAPPEVCPSEEDLAQLADMLNKHTRITLFCGIGCRGAHEEVIALSEKLNAPVVYTFKGKMEVQYENPYEVGMTGLLGMPSGYYSMHEAEVLLMLGTDFPYSAFLPDDIKIAQIDIKPERLGRRAKVDIGLCGDVKLSIQSLLRMLNPKTDDSFLLKQLKRYEGVKKDLAAYTEDKGDINKIHPEYVMSEIDKLASDDAIFTVDTGMTCVWGARYLQATGKRHMLGSFNHGSMANALPQAIGAALAYPDRQVVALCGDGGLSMTLGDLETVVQYKFCLLYTSPSPRDVEES
;
A
#
# COMPACT_ATOMS: atom_id res chain seq x y z
N ALA A 1 8.07 3.57 -39.60
CA ALA A 1 7.56 2.95 -38.38
C ALA A 1 7.69 1.43 -38.53
N VAL A 2 8.36 0.78 -37.59
CA VAL A 2 8.43 -0.70 -37.57
C VAL A 2 7.20 -1.14 -36.77
N THR A 3 6.26 -1.80 -37.42
CA THR A 3 5.12 -2.42 -36.76
C THR A 3 5.62 -3.77 -36.20
N VAL A 4 5.72 -3.86 -34.88
CA VAL A 4 5.99 -5.14 -34.23
C VAL A 4 4.65 -5.83 -34.01
N ASP A 5 4.47 -6.99 -34.60
CA ASP A 5 3.29 -7.83 -34.36
C ASP A 5 3.43 -8.47 -32.95
N SER A 6 2.75 -7.89 -31.97
CA SER A 6 2.77 -8.39 -30.59
C SER A 6 2.06 -9.73 -30.41
N SER A 7 1.30 -10.20 -31.42
CA SER A 7 0.61 -11.49 -31.37
C SER A 7 1.58 -12.69 -31.40
N VAL A 8 2.84 -12.47 -31.78
CA VAL A 8 3.87 -13.50 -31.87
C VAL A 8 4.68 -13.67 -30.58
N ILE A 9 4.53 -12.75 -29.62
CA ILE A 9 5.30 -12.82 -28.36
C ILE A 9 4.51 -13.63 -27.34
N ASN A 10 4.83 -14.91 -27.24
CA ASN A 10 4.29 -15.79 -26.21
C ASN A 10 5.16 -15.66 -24.95
N TYR A 11 4.72 -14.85 -23.98
CA TYR A 11 5.39 -14.74 -22.68
C TYR A 11 5.04 -15.96 -21.84
N PRO A 12 6.04 -16.76 -21.38
CA PRO A 12 5.76 -17.85 -20.44
C PRO A 12 5.20 -17.27 -19.14
N ALA A 13 4.28 -18.00 -18.54
CA ALA A 13 3.81 -17.66 -17.19
C ALA A 13 5.02 -17.64 -16.21
N PRO A 14 5.08 -16.69 -15.27
CA PRO A 14 6.09 -16.71 -14.24
C PRO A 14 6.06 -18.05 -13.49
N PRO A 15 7.22 -18.61 -13.09
CA PRO A 15 7.24 -19.83 -12.31
C PRO A 15 6.55 -19.60 -10.96
N GLU A 16 5.77 -20.58 -10.53
CA GLU A 16 5.22 -20.63 -9.17
C GLU A 16 6.32 -21.10 -8.21
N VAL A 17 6.60 -20.29 -7.19
CA VAL A 17 7.62 -20.60 -6.18
C VAL A 17 6.93 -20.73 -4.82
N CYS A 18 7.03 -21.92 -4.22
CA CYS A 18 6.56 -22.18 -2.88
C CYS A 18 7.74 -22.64 -2.01
N PRO A 19 7.89 -22.16 -0.77
CA PRO A 19 8.90 -22.66 0.16
C PRO A 19 8.70 -24.17 0.44
N SER A 20 9.76 -24.85 0.90
CA SER A 20 9.66 -26.26 1.29
C SER A 20 8.69 -26.45 2.45
N GLU A 21 8.12 -27.65 2.57
CA GLU A 21 7.25 -27.99 3.73
C GLU A 21 8.01 -27.88 5.06
N GLU A 22 9.30 -28.19 5.08
CA GLU A 22 10.15 -28.08 6.27
C GLU A 22 10.31 -26.61 6.71
N ASP A 23 10.59 -25.72 5.77
CA ASP A 23 10.72 -24.28 6.04
C ASP A 23 9.38 -23.69 6.51
N LEU A 24 8.27 -24.06 5.86
CA LEU A 24 6.93 -23.65 6.27
C LEU A 24 6.56 -24.19 7.66
N ALA A 25 6.96 -25.41 8.01
CA ALA A 25 6.73 -25.98 9.34
C ALA A 25 7.50 -25.23 10.43
N GLN A 26 8.74 -24.78 10.15
CA GLN A 26 9.49 -23.94 11.08
C GLN A 26 8.80 -22.59 11.33
N LEU A 27 8.28 -21.96 10.28
CA LEU A 27 7.51 -20.73 10.41
C LEU A 27 6.20 -20.96 11.17
N ALA A 28 5.46 -22.03 10.84
CA ALA A 28 4.24 -22.39 11.54
C ALA A 28 4.47 -22.64 13.03
N ASP A 29 5.56 -23.31 13.40
CA ASP A 29 5.95 -23.54 14.79
C ASP A 29 6.21 -22.23 15.53
N MET A 30 6.93 -21.27 14.90
CA MET A 30 7.12 -19.93 15.44
C MET A 30 5.79 -19.22 15.67
N LEU A 31 4.92 -19.17 14.66
CA LEU A 31 3.63 -18.49 14.75
C LEU A 31 2.68 -19.18 15.76
N ASN A 32 2.69 -20.50 15.85
CA ASN A 32 1.88 -21.23 16.82
C ASN A 32 2.27 -20.97 18.28
N LYS A 33 3.56 -20.75 18.55
CA LYS A 33 4.12 -20.49 19.89
C LYS A 33 3.84 -19.09 20.45
N HIS A 34 3.62 -18.09 19.58
CA HIS A 34 3.47 -16.68 19.99
C HIS A 34 2.02 -16.24 19.85
N THR A 35 1.59 -15.28 20.66
CA THR A 35 0.20 -14.78 20.66
C THR A 35 0.05 -13.43 19.97
N ARG A 36 1.03 -12.53 20.11
CA ARG A 36 1.00 -11.20 19.50
C ARG A 36 1.78 -11.20 18.19
N ILE A 37 1.07 -11.42 17.10
CA ILE A 37 1.63 -11.47 15.75
C ILE A 37 1.09 -10.28 14.96
N THR A 38 1.94 -9.63 14.18
CA THR A 38 1.54 -8.57 13.23
C THR A 38 1.95 -8.97 11.82
N LEU A 39 1.04 -8.84 10.86
CA LEU A 39 1.32 -9.02 9.44
C LEU A 39 1.74 -7.67 8.85
N PHE A 40 2.88 -7.63 8.15
CA PHE A 40 3.37 -6.44 7.46
C PHE A 40 3.43 -6.68 5.96
N CYS A 41 2.43 -6.14 5.24
CA CYS A 41 2.14 -6.44 3.86
C CYS A 41 2.75 -5.40 2.90
N GLY A 42 3.49 -5.87 1.92
CA GLY A 42 4.02 -5.07 0.82
C GLY A 42 3.30 -5.33 -0.51
N ILE A 43 3.88 -4.83 -1.60
CA ILE A 43 3.37 -5.01 -2.96
C ILE A 43 3.32 -6.49 -3.40
N GLY A 44 4.13 -7.35 -2.80
CA GLY A 44 4.11 -8.79 -3.08
C GLY A 44 2.85 -9.51 -2.60
N CYS A 45 1.97 -8.81 -1.85
CA CYS A 45 0.63 -9.31 -1.51
C CYS A 45 -0.39 -9.14 -2.65
N ARG A 46 0.02 -8.61 -3.82
CA ARG A 46 -0.86 -8.51 -4.98
C ARG A 46 -1.43 -9.86 -5.37
N GLY A 47 -2.77 -9.95 -5.44
CA GLY A 47 -3.50 -11.18 -5.72
C GLY A 47 -3.57 -12.18 -4.56
N ALA A 48 -3.11 -11.79 -3.35
CA ALA A 48 -3.15 -12.60 -2.13
C ALA A 48 -4.06 -12.01 -1.05
N HIS A 49 -5.01 -11.15 -1.42
CA HIS A 49 -5.87 -10.44 -0.47
C HIS A 49 -6.64 -11.38 0.45
N GLU A 50 -7.35 -12.35 -0.12
CA GLU A 50 -8.15 -13.33 0.63
C GLU A 50 -7.28 -14.18 1.56
N GLU A 51 -6.10 -14.56 1.10
CA GLU A 51 -5.15 -15.33 1.90
C GLU A 51 -4.61 -14.50 3.09
N VAL A 52 -4.34 -13.21 2.89
CA VAL A 52 -3.94 -12.30 3.98
C VAL A 52 -5.06 -12.18 5.02
N ILE A 53 -6.31 -12.01 4.59
CA ILE A 53 -7.49 -11.98 5.48
C ILE A 53 -7.60 -13.29 6.26
N ALA A 54 -7.56 -14.44 5.57
CA ALA A 54 -7.66 -15.75 6.22
C ALA A 54 -6.52 -16.01 7.21
N LEU A 55 -5.30 -15.54 6.91
CA LEU A 55 -4.16 -15.63 7.82
C LEU A 55 -4.36 -14.75 9.06
N SER A 56 -4.84 -13.52 8.85
CA SER A 56 -5.16 -12.58 9.94
C SER A 56 -6.25 -13.14 10.85
N GLU A 57 -7.32 -13.66 10.29
CA GLU A 57 -8.40 -14.32 11.04
C GLU A 57 -7.86 -15.49 11.88
N LYS A 58 -7.08 -16.37 11.26
CA LYS A 58 -6.52 -17.55 11.93
C LYS A 58 -5.60 -17.21 13.10
N LEU A 59 -4.86 -16.11 12.99
CA LEU A 59 -3.86 -15.69 13.96
C LEU A 59 -4.35 -14.58 14.90
N ASN A 60 -5.55 -14.04 14.72
CA ASN A 60 -6.00 -12.79 15.35
C ASN A 60 -4.95 -11.67 15.22
N ALA A 61 -4.39 -11.52 14.03
CA ALA A 61 -3.25 -10.65 13.77
C ALA A 61 -3.68 -9.36 13.06
N PRO A 62 -3.28 -8.17 13.55
CA PRO A 62 -3.48 -6.92 12.82
C PRO A 62 -2.65 -6.90 11.53
N VAL A 63 -3.20 -6.25 10.50
CA VAL A 63 -2.55 -6.04 9.20
C VAL A 63 -2.04 -4.61 9.10
N VAL A 64 -0.73 -4.47 9.03
CA VAL A 64 -0.01 -3.24 8.68
C VAL A 64 0.43 -3.35 7.23
N TYR A 65 0.46 -2.25 6.51
CA TYR A 65 0.94 -2.28 5.12
C TYR A 65 1.90 -1.14 4.80
N THR A 66 2.70 -1.37 3.76
CA THR A 66 3.50 -0.32 3.13
C THR A 66 2.59 0.49 2.20
N PHE A 67 3.01 1.70 1.83
CA PHE A 67 2.26 2.49 0.85
C PHE A 67 1.99 1.71 -0.46
N LYS A 68 2.98 0.98 -0.96
CA LYS A 68 2.82 0.15 -2.17
C LYS A 68 1.88 -1.05 -1.97
N GLY A 69 1.75 -1.55 -0.74
CA GLY A 69 0.85 -2.65 -0.40
C GLY A 69 -0.59 -2.20 -0.15
N LYS A 70 -0.82 -0.89 0.05
CA LYS A 70 -2.13 -0.35 0.42
C LYS A 70 -3.26 -0.83 -0.47
N MET A 71 -3.15 -0.64 -1.77
CA MET A 71 -4.21 -0.98 -2.72
C MET A 71 -4.46 -2.49 -2.83
N GLU A 72 -3.53 -3.31 -2.36
CA GLU A 72 -3.62 -4.77 -2.42
C GLU A 72 -4.31 -5.39 -1.20
N VAL A 73 -4.25 -4.73 -0.02
CA VAL A 73 -4.68 -5.37 1.24
C VAL A 73 -5.62 -4.52 2.11
N GLN A 74 -5.84 -3.24 1.79
CA GLN A 74 -6.66 -2.37 2.63
C GLN A 74 -8.16 -2.63 2.49
N TYR A 75 -8.67 -2.81 1.27
CA TYR A 75 -10.11 -2.93 1.00
C TYR A 75 -10.70 -4.14 1.71
N GLU A 76 -11.95 -4.01 2.19
CA GLU A 76 -12.71 -5.09 2.84
C GLU A 76 -11.89 -5.89 3.89
N ASN A 77 -10.97 -5.23 4.58
CA ASN A 77 -10.07 -5.84 5.54
C ASN A 77 -10.40 -5.42 6.97
N PRO A 78 -11.11 -6.25 7.76
CA PRO A 78 -11.48 -5.92 9.13
C PRO A 78 -10.28 -5.92 10.11
N TYR A 79 -9.13 -6.39 9.67
CA TYR A 79 -7.90 -6.52 10.49
C TYR A 79 -6.90 -5.40 10.22
N GLU A 80 -7.22 -4.46 9.30
CA GLU A 80 -6.30 -3.39 8.97
C GLU A 80 -6.08 -2.42 10.13
N VAL A 81 -4.84 -2.00 10.33
CA VAL A 81 -4.47 -1.01 11.35
C VAL A 81 -3.62 0.13 10.76
N GLY A 82 -3.70 0.29 9.45
CA GLY A 82 -3.08 1.37 8.73
C GLY A 82 -1.65 1.07 8.29
N MET A 83 -1.00 2.11 7.83
CA MET A 83 0.29 2.07 7.16
C MET A 83 1.40 2.51 8.12
N THR A 84 2.64 2.05 7.88
CA THR A 84 3.84 2.51 8.57
C THR A 84 4.82 3.19 7.62
N GLY A 85 5.84 3.84 8.17
CA GLY A 85 6.90 4.55 7.44
C GLY A 85 6.69 6.06 7.40
N LEU A 86 7.39 6.76 6.49
CA LEU A 86 7.36 8.22 6.40
C LEU A 86 5.94 8.80 6.16
N LEU A 87 5.10 8.10 5.41
CA LEU A 87 3.72 8.49 5.15
C LEU A 87 2.74 7.87 6.15
N GLY A 88 3.26 7.04 7.04
CA GLY A 88 2.51 6.15 7.91
C GLY A 88 1.76 6.84 9.04
N MET A 89 1.17 6.00 9.86
CA MET A 89 0.32 6.36 10.99
C MET A 89 0.86 5.70 12.27
N PRO A 90 0.64 6.30 13.43
CA PRO A 90 1.08 5.72 14.70
C PRO A 90 0.55 4.30 14.93
N SER A 91 -0.67 4.00 14.49
CA SER A 91 -1.28 2.67 14.66
C SER A 91 -0.48 1.56 13.98
N GLY A 92 -0.04 1.76 12.74
CA GLY A 92 0.81 0.79 12.03
C GLY A 92 2.15 0.61 12.72
N TYR A 93 2.79 1.70 13.11
CA TYR A 93 4.08 1.66 13.82
C TYR A 93 3.99 0.87 15.13
N TYR A 94 3.07 1.25 16.02
CA TYR A 94 2.92 0.58 17.31
C TYR A 94 2.46 -0.87 17.21
N SER A 95 1.65 -1.21 16.19
CA SER A 95 1.27 -2.61 15.97
C SER A 95 2.47 -3.50 15.67
N MET A 96 3.47 -2.99 14.95
CA MET A 96 4.70 -3.73 14.68
C MET A 96 5.59 -3.84 15.92
N HIS A 97 5.76 -2.74 16.68
CA HIS A 97 6.68 -2.68 17.83
C HIS A 97 6.14 -3.36 19.09
N GLU A 98 4.83 -3.54 19.23
CA GLU A 98 4.22 -4.23 20.37
C GLU A 98 3.98 -5.73 20.12
N ALA A 99 4.29 -6.22 18.91
CA ALA A 99 4.20 -7.63 18.57
C ALA A 99 5.33 -8.46 19.22
N GLU A 100 5.14 -9.76 19.28
CA GLU A 100 6.19 -10.74 19.58
C GLU A 100 6.83 -11.26 18.29
N VAL A 101 6.02 -11.32 17.23
CA VAL A 101 6.45 -11.74 15.89
C VAL A 101 5.93 -10.77 14.85
N LEU A 102 6.82 -10.27 14.01
CA LEU A 102 6.50 -9.53 12.79
C LEU A 102 6.66 -10.48 11.59
N LEU A 103 5.56 -10.76 10.89
CA LEU A 103 5.61 -11.50 9.63
C LEU A 103 5.55 -10.53 8.46
N MET A 104 6.68 -10.37 7.78
CA MET A 104 6.83 -9.51 6.60
C MET A 104 6.44 -10.29 5.34
N LEU A 105 5.46 -9.80 4.60
CA LEU A 105 4.88 -10.44 3.41
C LEU A 105 5.13 -9.60 2.16
N GLY A 106 6.02 -10.06 1.28
CA GLY A 106 6.29 -9.45 -0.01
C GLY A 106 6.72 -7.99 0.05
N THR A 107 7.58 -7.64 1.02
CA THR A 107 8.03 -6.27 1.23
C THR A 107 9.55 -6.14 1.35
N ASP A 108 10.12 -5.18 0.61
CA ASP A 108 11.49 -4.68 0.76
C ASP A 108 11.42 -3.23 1.32
N PHE A 109 10.74 -3.07 2.44
CA PHE A 109 10.48 -1.77 3.08
C PHE A 109 11.79 -1.06 3.42
N PRO A 110 12.09 0.11 2.81
CA PRO A 110 13.44 0.70 2.84
C PRO A 110 13.80 1.41 4.14
N TYR A 111 12.81 1.71 4.99
CA TYR A 111 12.99 2.54 6.17
C TYR A 111 13.23 1.67 7.41
N SER A 112 14.43 1.11 7.53
CA SER A 112 14.78 0.17 8.61
C SER A 112 14.57 0.74 10.02
N ALA A 113 14.68 2.07 10.21
CA ALA A 113 14.40 2.72 11.48
C ALA A 113 12.94 2.61 11.97
N PHE A 114 12.01 2.21 11.11
CA PHE A 114 10.63 1.94 11.47
C PHE A 114 10.37 0.46 11.77
N LEU A 115 11.35 -0.41 11.55
CA LEU A 115 11.23 -1.83 11.87
C LEU A 115 11.71 -2.09 13.30
N PRO A 116 11.01 -2.96 14.06
CA PRO A 116 11.48 -3.35 15.38
C PRO A 116 12.76 -4.19 15.28
N ASP A 117 13.62 -4.12 16.29
CA ASP A 117 14.91 -4.84 16.35
C ASP A 117 14.99 -5.82 17.53
N ASP A 118 14.02 -5.80 18.43
CA ASP A 118 13.96 -6.55 19.68
C ASP A 118 12.91 -7.67 19.71
N ILE A 119 12.29 -7.97 18.55
CA ILE A 119 11.26 -9.00 18.40
C ILE A 119 11.67 -10.04 17.35
N LYS A 120 10.90 -11.14 17.24
CA LYS A 120 11.08 -12.12 16.18
C LYS A 120 10.59 -11.59 14.85
N ILE A 121 11.37 -11.76 13.80
CA ILE A 121 10.99 -11.35 12.44
C ILE A 121 11.06 -12.55 11.51
N ALA A 122 9.94 -12.82 10.83
CA ALA A 122 9.88 -13.75 9.70
C ALA A 122 9.58 -12.98 8.43
N GLN A 123 10.12 -13.43 7.30
CA GLN A 123 9.92 -12.77 6.01
C GLN A 123 9.65 -13.79 4.90
N ILE A 124 8.61 -13.52 4.10
CA ILE A 124 8.32 -14.24 2.84
C ILE A 124 8.47 -13.25 1.70
N ASP A 125 9.34 -13.54 0.74
CA ASP A 125 9.48 -12.75 -0.50
C ASP A 125 9.85 -13.67 -1.66
N ILE A 126 9.32 -13.36 -2.86
CA ILE A 126 9.64 -14.09 -4.08
C ILE A 126 11.11 -13.90 -4.52
N LYS A 127 11.76 -12.85 -4.04
CA LYS A 127 13.14 -12.49 -4.36
C LYS A 127 14.07 -12.81 -3.19
N PRO A 128 14.88 -13.87 -3.29
CA PRO A 128 15.75 -14.31 -2.19
C PRO A 128 16.73 -13.23 -1.73
N GLU A 129 17.18 -12.35 -2.62
CA GLU A 129 18.08 -11.24 -2.30
C GLU A 129 17.46 -10.15 -1.40
N ARG A 130 16.15 -10.20 -1.14
CA ARG A 130 15.45 -9.29 -0.23
C ARG A 130 15.34 -9.83 1.19
N LEU A 131 15.51 -11.14 1.35
CA LEU A 131 15.40 -11.78 2.66
C LEU A 131 16.51 -11.29 3.59
N GLY A 132 16.15 -10.75 4.75
CA GLY A 132 17.09 -10.22 5.73
C GLY A 132 17.79 -8.90 5.35
N ARG A 133 17.47 -8.31 4.20
CA ARG A 133 18.14 -7.11 3.69
C ARG A 133 17.86 -5.86 4.54
N ARG A 134 16.69 -5.75 5.14
CA ARG A 134 16.25 -4.55 5.87
C ARG A 134 16.18 -4.73 7.37
N ALA A 135 16.03 -5.94 7.83
CA ALA A 135 16.00 -6.31 9.23
C ALA A 135 16.71 -7.66 9.42
N LYS A 136 17.19 -7.92 10.63
CA LYS A 136 17.67 -9.25 10.99
C LYS A 136 16.47 -10.18 11.10
N VAL A 137 16.30 -11.10 10.14
CA VAL A 137 15.21 -12.06 10.16
C VAL A 137 15.64 -13.35 10.84
N ASP A 138 14.73 -13.92 11.66
CA ASP A 138 14.93 -15.23 12.26
C ASP A 138 14.59 -16.35 11.26
N ILE A 139 13.57 -16.15 10.41
CA ILE A 139 13.14 -17.09 9.38
C ILE A 139 12.89 -16.32 8.08
N GLY A 140 13.61 -16.66 7.02
CA GLY A 140 13.43 -16.10 5.68
C GLY A 140 13.02 -17.18 4.69
N LEU A 141 11.86 -17.03 4.04
CA LEU A 141 11.31 -17.98 3.08
C LEU A 141 11.23 -17.37 1.69
N CYS A 142 11.85 -18.03 0.72
CA CYS A 142 11.73 -17.63 -0.69
C CYS A 142 10.47 -18.27 -1.29
N GLY A 143 9.48 -17.43 -1.65
CA GLY A 143 8.24 -17.92 -2.24
C GLY A 143 7.25 -16.82 -2.56
N ASP A 144 6.26 -17.18 -3.37
CA ASP A 144 5.08 -16.36 -3.61
C ASP A 144 4.25 -16.26 -2.33
N VAL A 145 3.77 -15.05 -2.00
CA VAL A 145 3.04 -14.79 -0.76
C VAL A 145 1.74 -15.60 -0.71
N LYS A 146 0.99 -15.65 -1.82
CA LYS A 146 -0.29 -16.37 -1.88
C LYS A 146 -0.10 -17.86 -1.63
N LEU A 147 0.78 -18.50 -2.39
CA LEU A 147 1.04 -19.94 -2.29
C LEU A 147 1.62 -20.31 -0.93
N SER A 148 2.50 -19.45 -0.40
CA SER A 148 3.09 -19.67 0.93
C SER A 148 2.03 -19.61 2.02
N ILE A 149 1.12 -18.62 1.98
CA ILE A 149 0.03 -18.52 2.97
C ILE A 149 -0.93 -19.71 2.85
N GLN A 150 -1.33 -20.11 1.64
CA GLN A 150 -2.21 -21.26 1.43
C GLN A 150 -1.66 -22.54 2.04
N SER A 151 -0.36 -22.76 1.92
CA SER A 151 0.33 -23.91 2.52
C SER A 151 0.44 -23.75 4.03
N LEU A 152 0.81 -22.59 4.51
CA LEU A 152 0.99 -22.26 5.93
C LEU A 152 -0.32 -22.40 6.73
N LEU A 153 -1.46 -21.99 6.17
CA LEU A 153 -2.78 -22.06 6.82
C LEU A 153 -3.16 -23.47 7.28
N ARG A 154 -2.65 -24.51 6.62
CA ARG A 154 -2.90 -25.93 6.97
C ARG A 154 -2.12 -26.36 8.21
N MET A 155 -1.04 -25.66 8.55
CA MET A 155 -0.11 -25.98 9.64
C MET A 155 -0.37 -25.12 10.89
N LEU A 156 -1.20 -24.08 10.77
CA LEU A 156 -1.46 -23.14 11.86
C LEU A 156 -2.65 -23.57 12.71
N ASN A 157 -2.51 -23.37 14.02
CA ASN A 157 -3.60 -23.47 14.98
C ASN A 157 -4.36 -22.14 15.08
N PRO A 158 -5.71 -22.14 15.10
CA PRO A 158 -6.48 -20.93 15.34
C PRO A 158 -6.14 -20.33 16.71
N LYS A 159 -5.94 -19.02 16.76
CA LYS A 159 -5.77 -18.28 18.03
C LYS A 159 -7.15 -17.97 18.62
N THR A 160 -7.27 -18.08 19.93
CA THR A 160 -8.50 -17.72 20.66
C THR A 160 -8.40 -16.37 21.36
N ASP A 161 -7.19 -15.90 21.65
CA ASP A 161 -6.97 -14.58 22.24
C ASP A 161 -6.87 -13.52 21.12
N ASP A 162 -7.80 -12.58 21.11
CA ASP A 162 -7.89 -11.46 20.19
C ASP A 162 -7.53 -10.10 20.83
N SER A 163 -7.13 -10.13 22.10
CA SER A 163 -6.89 -8.91 22.90
C SER A 163 -5.87 -7.96 22.26
N PHE A 164 -4.81 -8.50 21.66
CA PHE A 164 -3.81 -7.74 20.94
C PHE A 164 -4.41 -7.08 19.70
N LEU A 165 -5.14 -7.82 18.87
CA LEU A 165 -5.82 -7.31 17.67
C LEU A 165 -6.78 -6.19 18.03
N LEU A 166 -7.67 -6.41 19.01
CA LEU A 166 -8.66 -5.42 19.43
C LEU A 166 -8.00 -4.13 19.94
N LYS A 167 -6.88 -4.23 20.66
CA LYS A 167 -6.08 -3.08 21.10
C LYS A 167 -5.58 -2.26 19.90
N GLN A 168 -5.05 -2.91 18.87
CA GLN A 168 -4.51 -2.22 17.70
C GLN A 168 -5.61 -1.62 16.82
N LEU A 169 -6.73 -2.33 16.64
CA LEU A 169 -7.91 -1.80 15.94
C LEU A 169 -8.46 -0.55 16.64
N LYS A 170 -8.57 -0.57 17.98
CA LYS A 170 -9.00 0.61 18.75
C LYS A 170 -8.07 1.81 18.54
N ARG A 171 -6.75 1.57 18.48
CA ARG A 171 -5.77 2.63 18.18
C ARG A 171 -6.00 3.21 16.79
N TYR A 172 -6.25 2.34 15.80
CA TYR A 172 -6.52 2.76 14.44
C TYR A 172 -7.81 3.55 14.31
N GLU A 173 -8.86 3.19 15.04
CA GLU A 173 -10.09 4.00 15.11
C GLU A 173 -9.82 5.42 15.62
N GLY A 174 -8.92 5.58 16.60
CA GLY A 174 -8.47 6.90 17.03
C GLY A 174 -7.81 7.69 15.92
N VAL A 175 -6.87 7.07 15.19
CA VAL A 175 -6.20 7.69 14.04
C VAL A 175 -7.19 8.09 12.94
N LYS A 176 -8.17 7.23 12.62
CA LYS A 176 -9.21 7.55 11.63
C LYS A 176 -10.04 8.77 12.04
N LYS A 177 -10.38 8.91 13.33
CA LYS A 177 -11.07 10.10 13.83
C LYS A 177 -10.24 11.37 13.70
N ASP A 178 -8.94 11.29 14.03
CA ASP A 178 -8.04 12.42 13.89
C ASP A 178 -7.92 12.85 12.41
N LEU A 179 -7.79 11.90 11.48
CA LEU A 179 -7.76 12.20 10.05
C LEU A 179 -9.08 12.79 9.55
N ALA A 180 -10.22 12.27 10.01
CA ALA A 180 -11.54 12.77 9.64
C ALA A 180 -11.79 14.22 10.06
N ALA A 181 -11.19 14.67 11.16
CA ALA A 181 -11.32 16.05 11.63
C ALA A 181 -10.77 17.10 10.64
N TYR A 182 -9.85 16.71 9.75
CA TYR A 182 -9.32 17.58 8.69
C TYR A 182 -10.16 17.57 7.41
N THR A 183 -11.13 16.65 7.29
CA THR A 183 -11.99 16.53 6.10
C THR A 183 -13.34 17.22 6.28
N GLU A 184 -13.55 17.96 7.37
CA GLU A 184 -14.75 18.75 7.60
C GLU A 184 -14.68 20.08 6.83
N ASP A 185 -15.75 20.39 6.07
CA ASP A 185 -15.90 21.71 5.47
C ASP A 185 -16.21 22.73 6.57
N LYS A 186 -15.30 23.67 6.81
CA LYS A 186 -15.48 24.74 7.79
C LYS A 186 -16.14 25.99 7.22
N GLY A 187 -16.61 25.92 5.97
CA GLY A 187 -17.36 27.00 5.31
C GLY A 187 -16.52 28.23 4.91
N ASP A 188 -15.20 28.19 5.07
CA ASP A 188 -14.32 29.26 4.58
C ASP A 188 -13.76 28.90 3.20
N ILE A 189 -14.38 29.46 2.17
CA ILE A 189 -14.01 29.22 0.75
C ILE A 189 -12.56 29.64 0.44
N ASN A 190 -11.94 30.48 1.28
CA ASN A 190 -10.57 30.94 1.08
C ASN A 190 -9.53 30.01 1.73
N LYS A 191 -9.97 28.99 2.49
CA LYS A 191 -9.11 28.09 3.26
C LYS A 191 -9.56 26.64 3.12
N ILE A 192 -9.54 26.12 1.88
CA ILE A 192 -9.88 24.72 1.61
C ILE A 192 -8.70 23.83 2.00
N HIS A 193 -8.88 22.97 2.96
CA HIS A 193 -7.86 21.99 3.35
C HIS A 193 -7.64 20.94 2.25
N PRO A 194 -6.39 20.62 1.87
CA PRO A 194 -6.12 19.56 0.89
C PRO A 194 -6.70 18.20 1.28
N GLU A 195 -6.79 17.90 2.57
CA GLU A 195 -7.41 16.69 3.10
C GLU A 195 -8.91 16.61 2.76
N TYR A 196 -9.62 17.74 2.81
CA TYR A 196 -11.00 17.81 2.37
C TYR A 196 -11.12 17.50 0.88
N VAL A 197 -10.26 18.11 0.05
CA VAL A 197 -10.23 17.86 -1.40
C VAL A 197 -9.99 16.38 -1.68
N MET A 198 -9.04 15.75 -0.99
CA MET A 198 -8.77 14.31 -1.16
C MET A 198 -9.94 13.44 -0.73
N SER A 199 -10.63 13.81 0.34
CA SER A 199 -11.83 13.11 0.80
C SER A 199 -12.97 13.18 -0.21
N GLU A 200 -13.16 14.36 -0.86
CA GLU A 200 -14.17 14.51 -1.91
C GLU A 200 -13.78 13.76 -3.19
N ILE A 201 -12.51 13.78 -3.58
CA ILE A 201 -12.00 12.96 -4.69
C ILE A 201 -12.24 11.48 -4.42
N ASP A 202 -11.96 11.02 -3.20
CA ASP A 202 -12.19 9.60 -2.83
C ASP A 202 -13.66 9.18 -2.98
N LYS A 203 -14.59 10.04 -2.55
CA LYS A 203 -16.03 9.79 -2.63
C LYS A 203 -16.57 9.81 -4.07
N LEU A 204 -16.02 10.68 -4.93
CA LEU A 204 -16.50 10.91 -6.28
C LEU A 204 -15.81 10.05 -7.33
N ALA A 205 -14.62 9.53 -7.03
CA ALA A 205 -13.87 8.70 -7.97
C ALA A 205 -14.52 7.33 -8.15
N SER A 206 -14.44 6.83 -9.39
CA SER A 206 -14.95 5.48 -9.71
C SER A 206 -14.22 4.39 -8.91
N ASP A 207 -14.90 3.26 -8.74
CA ASP A 207 -14.37 2.12 -7.99
C ASP A 207 -13.12 1.51 -8.61
N ASP A 208 -12.87 1.78 -9.88
CA ASP A 208 -11.71 1.31 -10.64
C ASP A 208 -10.78 2.44 -11.09
N ALA A 209 -10.90 3.63 -10.51
CA ALA A 209 -10.08 4.79 -10.86
C ALA A 209 -8.58 4.49 -10.73
N ILE A 210 -7.79 5.12 -11.59
CA ILE A 210 -6.33 5.11 -11.53
C ILE A 210 -5.87 6.47 -11.03
N PHE A 211 -5.23 6.48 -9.88
CA PHE A 211 -4.61 7.68 -9.33
C PHE A 211 -3.12 7.68 -9.65
N THR A 212 -2.62 8.82 -10.10
CA THR A 212 -1.18 9.07 -10.20
C THR A 212 -0.81 10.19 -9.25
N VAL A 213 0.23 10.00 -8.45
CA VAL A 213 0.57 10.94 -7.38
C VAL A 213 2.00 11.43 -7.49
N ASP A 214 2.19 12.74 -7.38
CA ASP A 214 3.51 13.35 -7.31
C ASP A 214 4.16 13.11 -5.94
N THR A 215 5.48 13.18 -5.94
CA THR A 215 6.27 13.18 -4.71
C THR A 215 6.07 14.49 -3.97
N GLY A 216 5.83 14.41 -2.67
CA GLY A 216 5.57 15.55 -1.80
C GLY A 216 4.29 15.37 -0.99
N MET A 217 3.64 16.48 -0.63
CA MET A 217 2.42 16.44 0.19
C MET A 217 1.24 15.76 -0.52
N THR A 218 1.15 15.87 -1.84
CA THR A 218 0.14 15.12 -2.63
C THR A 218 0.21 13.63 -2.41
N CYS A 219 1.44 13.08 -2.30
CA CYS A 219 1.64 11.67 -1.97
C CYS A 219 1.15 11.33 -0.54
N VAL A 220 1.39 12.22 0.43
CA VAL A 220 0.93 12.05 1.83
C VAL A 220 -0.60 12.05 1.88
N TRP A 221 -1.24 13.01 1.25
CA TRP A 221 -2.70 13.10 1.22
C TRP A 221 -3.33 11.92 0.47
N GLY A 222 -2.81 11.56 -0.71
CA GLY A 222 -3.26 10.37 -1.44
C GLY A 222 -3.10 9.08 -0.62
N ALA A 223 -1.97 8.93 0.07
CA ALA A 223 -1.72 7.77 0.92
C ALA A 223 -2.71 7.63 2.08
N ARG A 224 -3.13 8.74 2.67
CA ARG A 224 -3.96 8.75 3.89
C ARG A 224 -5.46 8.79 3.62
N TYR A 225 -5.89 9.45 2.55
CA TYR A 225 -7.31 9.74 2.31
C TYR A 225 -7.94 8.94 1.18
N LEU A 226 -7.19 8.55 0.13
CA LEU A 226 -7.74 7.69 -0.91
C LEU A 226 -7.86 6.25 -0.41
N GLN A 227 -9.05 5.66 -0.54
CA GLN A 227 -9.32 4.29 -0.09
C GLN A 227 -9.12 3.27 -1.22
N ALA A 228 -8.66 2.08 -0.86
CA ALA A 228 -8.62 0.95 -1.77
C ALA A 228 -10.02 0.34 -1.94
N THR A 229 -10.32 -0.15 -3.15
CA THR A 229 -11.58 -0.83 -3.49
C THR A 229 -11.35 -2.23 -4.05
N GLY A 230 -10.09 -2.67 -4.12
CA GLY A 230 -9.69 -3.89 -4.82
C GLY A 230 -9.55 -3.72 -6.34
N LYS A 231 -10.02 -2.58 -6.91
CA LYS A 231 -9.97 -2.28 -8.33
C LYS A 231 -9.18 -1.01 -8.64
N ARG A 232 -9.11 -0.07 -7.70
CA ARG A 232 -8.33 1.17 -7.82
C ARG A 232 -6.84 0.89 -7.88
N HIS A 233 -6.11 1.69 -8.65
CA HIS A 233 -4.66 1.67 -8.70
C HIS A 233 -4.08 3.01 -8.28
N MET A 234 -2.93 2.98 -7.64
CA MET A 234 -2.17 4.17 -7.30
C MET A 234 -0.74 4.04 -7.83
N LEU A 235 -0.36 4.96 -8.69
CA LEU A 235 0.94 5.02 -9.35
C LEU A 235 1.73 6.22 -8.86
N GLY A 236 3.03 6.09 -8.79
CA GLY A 236 3.91 7.18 -8.39
C GLY A 236 5.38 6.74 -8.37
N SER A 237 6.27 7.69 -8.16
CA SER A 237 7.72 7.42 -8.09
C SER A 237 8.14 6.94 -6.68
N PHE A 238 7.54 5.83 -6.21
CA PHE A 238 7.69 5.36 -4.82
C PHE A 238 9.07 4.76 -4.48
N ASN A 239 9.93 4.54 -5.46
CA ASN A 239 11.29 4.06 -5.22
C ASN A 239 12.33 5.19 -5.23
N HIS A 240 12.15 6.19 -6.09
CA HIS A 240 13.12 7.27 -6.31
C HIS A 240 12.64 8.63 -5.83
N GLY A 241 11.33 8.79 -5.58
CA GLY A 241 10.78 10.06 -5.11
C GLY A 241 10.92 11.20 -6.13
N SER A 242 10.75 10.91 -7.44
CA SER A 242 10.82 11.93 -8.48
C SER A 242 9.62 12.86 -8.40
N MET A 243 9.84 14.17 -8.47
CA MET A 243 8.79 15.16 -8.74
C MET A 243 8.32 15.05 -10.19
N ALA A 244 7.18 15.66 -10.50
CA ALA A 244 6.64 15.79 -11.86
C ALA A 244 6.29 14.44 -12.54
N ASN A 245 6.09 13.37 -11.77
CA ASN A 245 5.79 12.06 -12.32
C ASN A 245 4.29 11.80 -12.52
N ALA A 246 3.41 12.55 -11.83
CA ALA A 246 1.97 12.28 -11.84
C ALA A 246 1.35 12.51 -13.22
N LEU A 247 1.60 13.65 -13.85
CA LEU A 247 1.02 13.97 -15.17
C LEU A 247 1.48 13.03 -16.28
N PRO A 248 2.78 12.74 -16.47
CA PRO A 248 3.21 11.77 -17.48
C PRO A 248 2.67 10.35 -17.24
N GLN A 249 2.61 9.91 -15.98
CA GLN A 249 2.01 8.61 -15.65
C GLN A 249 0.51 8.57 -15.93
N ALA A 250 -0.21 9.68 -15.69
CA ALA A 250 -1.63 9.78 -16.01
C ALA A 250 -1.89 9.70 -17.53
N ILE A 251 -1.06 10.37 -18.33
CA ILE A 251 -1.11 10.25 -19.80
C ILE A 251 -0.92 8.79 -20.22
N GLY A 252 0.10 8.12 -19.67
CA GLY A 252 0.35 6.71 -19.95
C GLY A 252 -0.80 5.81 -19.50
N ALA A 253 -1.40 6.07 -18.34
CA ALA A 253 -2.54 5.31 -17.83
C ALA A 253 -3.78 5.52 -18.69
N ALA A 254 -4.08 6.75 -19.12
CA ALA A 254 -5.22 7.06 -20.00
C ALA A 254 -5.07 6.40 -21.38
N LEU A 255 -3.85 6.31 -21.89
CA LEU A 255 -3.57 5.60 -23.14
C LEU A 255 -3.76 4.07 -23.00
N ALA A 256 -3.30 3.51 -21.89
CA ALA A 256 -3.36 2.07 -21.64
C ALA A 256 -4.76 1.58 -21.25
N TYR A 257 -5.55 2.43 -20.60
CA TYR A 257 -6.88 2.12 -20.06
C TYR A 257 -7.88 3.23 -20.44
N PRO A 258 -8.28 3.34 -21.70
CA PRO A 258 -9.09 4.46 -22.20
C PRO A 258 -10.48 4.55 -21.56
N ASP A 259 -11.00 3.45 -21.03
CA ASP A 259 -12.34 3.35 -20.43
C ASP A 259 -12.33 3.58 -18.91
N ARG A 260 -11.16 3.80 -18.32
CA ARG A 260 -11.03 4.03 -16.87
C ARG A 260 -10.83 5.50 -16.55
N GLN A 261 -11.41 5.93 -15.43
CA GLN A 261 -11.14 7.25 -14.88
C GLN A 261 -9.68 7.34 -14.43
N VAL A 262 -8.98 8.38 -14.89
CA VAL A 262 -7.60 8.67 -14.46
C VAL A 262 -7.57 10.03 -13.76
N VAL A 263 -7.00 10.08 -12.56
CA VAL A 263 -6.87 11.28 -11.73
C VAL A 263 -5.41 11.52 -11.40
N ALA A 264 -4.86 12.64 -11.87
CA ALA A 264 -3.49 13.06 -11.59
C ALA A 264 -3.45 14.02 -10.40
N LEU A 265 -2.80 13.62 -9.32
CA LEU A 265 -2.56 14.44 -8.14
C LEU A 265 -1.18 15.08 -8.26
N CYS A 266 -1.14 16.26 -8.83
CA CYS A 266 0.10 16.97 -9.11
C CYS A 266 0.40 17.97 -7.98
N GLY A 267 1.65 18.04 -7.54
CA GLY A 267 2.13 19.19 -6.78
C GLY A 267 2.30 20.42 -7.71
N ASP A 268 2.22 21.62 -7.17
CA ASP A 268 2.42 22.88 -7.92
C ASP A 268 3.79 22.89 -8.63
N GLY A 269 4.85 22.57 -7.90
CA GLY A 269 6.19 22.47 -8.46
C GLY A 269 6.32 21.33 -9.47
N GLY A 270 5.71 20.17 -9.21
CA GLY A 270 5.71 19.03 -10.14
C GLY A 270 4.98 19.37 -11.44
N LEU A 271 3.78 19.94 -11.35
CA LEU A 271 3.01 20.33 -12.53
C LEU A 271 3.75 21.39 -13.37
N SER A 272 4.37 22.37 -12.71
CA SER A 272 5.13 23.43 -13.41
C SER A 272 6.31 22.89 -14.23
N MET A 273 6.92 21.78 -13.80
CA MET A 273 8.03 21.13 -14.50
C MET A 273 7.59 20.41 -15.78
N THR A 274 6.32 20.00 -15.86
CA THR A 274 5.78 19.20 -16.99
C THR A 274 4.58 19.87 -17.67
N LEU A 275 4.43 21.18 -17.56
CA LEU A 275 3.33 21.92 -18.20
C LEU A 275 3.23 21.64 -19.71
N GLY A 276 4.36 21.44 -20.39
CA GLY A 276 4.40 21.11 -21.81
C GLY A 276 3.68 19.79 -22.15
N ASP A 277 3.58 18.85 -21.21
CA ASP A 277 2.91 17.57 -21.44
C ASP A 277 1.38 17.71 -21.52
N LEU A 278 0.81 18.86 -21.05
CA LEU A 278 -0.60 19.16 -21.23
C LEU A 278 -0.99 19.28 -22.71
N GLU A 279 -0.07 19.70 -23.58
CA GLU A 279 -0.29 19.71 -25.02
C GLU A 279 -0.59 18.28 -25.54
N THR A 280 0.10 17.28 -25.03
CA THR A 280 -0.17 15.87 -25.34
C THR A 280 -1.58 15.48 -24.93
N VAL A 281 -2.05 15.90 -23.75
CA VAL A 281 -3.42 15.64 -23.29
C VAL A 281 -4.45 16.23 -24.26
N VAL A 282 -4.23 17.46 -24.72
CA VAL A 282 -5.11 18.14 -25.67
C VAL A 282 -5.05 17.48 -27.05
N GLN A 283 -3.85 17.20 -27.57
CA GLN A 283 -3.64 16.62 -28.88
C GLN A 283 -4.32 15.25 -29.02
N TYR A 284 -4.22 14.41 -28.00
CA TYR A 284 -4.82 13.07 -27.99
C TYR A 284 -6.23 13.03 -27.41
N LYS A 285 -6.76 14.18 -26.95
CA LYS A 285 -8.10 14.31 -26.35
C LYS A 285 -8.32 13.37 -25.16
N PHE A 286 -7.31 13.19 -24.34
CA PHE A 286 -7.46 12.38 -23.13
C PHE A 286 -8.40 13.06 -22.13
N CYS A 287 -9.31 12.26 -21.57
CA CYS A 287 -10.16 12.69 -20.46
C CYS A 287 -9.39 12.47 -19.15
N LEU A 288 -8.64 13.49 -18.71
CA LEU A 288 -7.92 13.49 -17.46
C LEU A 288 -8.52 14.51 -16.51
N LEU A 289 -8.73 14.09 -15.26
CA LEU A 289 -8.89 15.00 -14.15
C LEU A 289 -7.51 15.21 -13.50
N TYR A 290 -7.09 16.45 -13.35
CA TYR A 290 -5.88 16.79 -12.60
C TYR A 290 -6.18 17.85 -11.57
N THR A 291 -5.48 17.79 -10.44
CA THR A 291 -5.56 18.76 -9.35
C THR A 291 -4.16 19.05 -8.84
N SER A 292 -3.94 20.27 -8.44
CA SER A 292 -2.67 20.76 -7.90
C SER A 292 -2.91 21.48 -6.57
N PRO A 293 -3.28 20.75 -5.49
CA PRO A 293 -3.34 21.38 -4.18
C PRO A 293 -1.93 21.81 -3.76
N SER A 294 -1.79 23.06 -3.36
CA SER A 294 -0.51 23.64 -2.93
C SER A 294 -0.51 23.90 -1.42
N PRO A 295 0.60 23.66 -0.71
CA PRO A 295 0.76 24.12 0.66
C PRO A 295 0.62 25.64 0.83
N ARG A 296 0.78 26.42 -0.27
CA ARG A 296 0.54 27.86 -0.25
C ARG A 296 -0.93 28.25 -0.17
N ASP A 297 -1.83 27.29 -0.41
CA ASP A 297 -3.28 27.49 -0.27
C ASP A 297 -3.71 27.41 1.20
N VAL A 298 -2.80 26.99 2.08
CA VAL A 298 -2.96 26.97 3.52
C VAL A 298 -1.99 28.00 4.11
N GLU A 299 -2.51 29.08 4.68
CA GLU A 299 -1.67 29.98 5.45
C GLU A 299 -0.99 29.21 6.58
N GLU A 300 0.34 29.22 6.59
CA GLU A 300 1.10 28.74 7.74
C GLU A 300 0.71 29.60 8.96
N SER A 301 0.00 28.97 9.88
CA SER A 301 -0.37 29.56 11.19
C SER A 301 0.64 29.15 12.24
#